data_6e40887d7dc455b942988c764bf35338
#
_entry.id   6e40887d7dc455b942988c764bf35338
#
_cell.length_a   1.000
_cell.length_b   1.000
_cell.length_c   1.000
_cell.angle_alpha   90.00
_cell.angle_beta   90.00
_cell.angle_gamma   90.00
#
_symmetry.space_group_name_H-M   'P 1'
#
loop_
_entity.id
_entity.type
_entity.pdbx_description
1 polymer ?
#
loop_
_entity_poly.entity_id
_entity_poly.type
_entity_poly.pdbx_seq_one_letter_code
_entity_poly.pdbx_strand_id
1 'polypeptide(L)'
;MRSIRQCLVGALVLAGVASLLAAGARAEDSKQSLCLMLESAAKANDLPLPFLARVIWRESRFDPNAVGPVTRSGARAQGIAQFMPYTAAERGLVDPFDPVQALPQAATFLRQLRDEFGNLGLAAAAYNAGPARVQGWLGGTRTMPTETRAYVQAITGRSVDEWAKAGAVEMVAPKQECPELVASLQGGEHGFFYELQKRVETALAKPWGVALAAGFSRAHVLDLYARLMNKLSDLIGPHDPVVASSVLRSRGTQPFYQARIGAETKQDADHLCGQIRTAGAACIVVRIAHR
;
A
#
# COMPACT_ATOMS: atom_id res chain seq x y z
N MET A 1 -40.72 -28.70 -32.03
CA MET A 1 -40.34 -27.47 -31.35
C MET A 1 -39.44 -27.69 -30.09
N ARG A 2 -39.13 -28.90 -29.67
CA ARG A 2 -38.25 -29.19 -28.51
C ARG A 2 -36.74 -29.25 -28.86
N SER A 3 -36.35 -29.52 -30.12
CA SER A 3 -34.96 -29.69 -30.54
C SER A 3 -34.14 -28.39 -30.65
N ILE A 4 -34.77 -27.25 -30.98
CA ILE A 4 -34.06 -25.98 -31.20
C ILE A 4 -33.65 -25.32 -29.88
N ARG A 5 -34.40 -25.49 -28.77
CA ARG A 5 -34.07 -24.93 -27.46
C ARG A 5 -32.85 -25.61 -26.80
N GLN A 6 -32.59 -26.89 -27.07
CA GLN A 6 -31.44 -27.61 -26.51
C GLN A 6 -30.13 -27.19 -27.20
N CYS A 7 -30.13 -26.91 -28.49
CA CYS A 7 -28.94 -26.40 -29.21
C CYS A 7 -28.52 -24.99 -28.77
N LEU A 8 -29.48 -24.09 -28.44
CA LEU A 8 -29.17 -22.74 -28.01
C LEU A 8 -28.56 -22.66 -26.61
N VAL A 9 -28.98 -23.51 -25.68
CA VAL A 9 -28.41 -23.58 -24.33
C VAL A 9 -26.98 -24.12 -24.34
N GLY A 10 -26.71 -25.15 -25.19
CA GLY A 10 -25.36 -25.72 -25.33
C GLY A 10 -24.36 -24.75 -25.95
N ALA A 11 -24.78 -23.91 -26.91
CA ALA A 11 -23.92 -22.90 -27.52
C ALA A 11 -23.55 -21.75 -26.57
N LEU A 12 -24.47 -21.33 -25.70
CA LEU A 12 -24.24 -20.31 -24.70
C LEU A 12 -23.28 -20.75 -23.59
N VAL A 13 -23.33 -21.99 -23.15
CA VAL A 13 -22.42 -22.56 -22.14
C VAL A 13 -21.01 -22.71 -22.71
N LEU A 14 -20.87 -23.18 -23.95
CA LEU A 14 -19.56 -23.29 -24.62
C LEU A 14 -18.89 -21.93 -24.87
N ALA A 15 -19.65 -20.91 -25.22
CA ALA A 15 -19.13 -19.55 -25.41
C ALA A 15 -18.66 -18.92 -24.08
N GLY A 16 -19.35 -19.18 -22.96
CA GLY A 16 -18.94 -18.74 -21.62
C GLY A 16 -17.64 -19.37 -21.11
N VAL A 17 -17.47 -20.67 -21.35
CA VAL A 17 -16.24 -21.38 -20.94
C VAL A 17 -15.04 -20.96 -21.79
N ALA A 18 -15.21 -20.77 -23.09
CA ALA A 18 -14.14 -20.29 -23.97
C ALA A 18 -13.65 -18.86 -23.60
N SER A 19 -14.56 -17.99 -23.16
CA SER A 19 -14.21 -16.62 -22.72
C SER A 19 -13.42 -16.61 -21.40
N LEU A 20 -13.74 -17.51 -20.47
CA LEU A 20 -13.01 -17.66 -19.20
C LEU A 20 -11.60 -18.22 -19.40
N LEU A 21 -11.42 -19.19 -20.32
CA LEU A 21 -10.12 -19.75 -20.65
C LEU A 21 -9.21 -18.73 -21.36
N ALA A 22 -9.76 -17.90 -22.24
CA ALA A 22 -9.00 -16.84 -22.92
C ALA A 22 -8.57 -15.70 -21.98
N ALA A 23 -9.36 -15.38 -20.95
CA ALA A 23 -8.99 -14.39 -19.93
C ALA A 23 -7.86 -14.91 -19.03
N GLY A 24 -7.89 -16.19 -18.66
CA GLY A 24 -6.81 -16.81 -17.87
C GLY A 24 -5.48 -16.85 -18.62
N ALA A 25 -5.47 -17.20 -19.90
CA ALA A 25 -4.26 -17.22 -20.73
C ALA A 25 -3.62 -15.81 -20.86
N ARG A 26 -4.40 -14.76 -21.08
CA ARG A 26 -3.89 -13.39 -21.17
C ARG A 26 -3.29 -12.88 -19.87
N ALA A 27 -3.88 -13.25 -18.73
CA ALA A 27 -3.36 -12.86 -17.41
C ALA A 27 -2.03 -13.54 -17.11
N GLU A 28 -1.84 -14.79 -17.53
CA GLU A 28 -0.59 -15.55 -17.39
C GLU A 28 0.50 -14.96 -18.29
N ASP A 29 0.20 -14.67 -19.55
CA ASP A 29 1.12 -14.05 -20.49
C ASP A 29 1.61 -12.67 -19.98
N SER A 30 0.73 -11.88 -19.35
CA SER A 30 1.11 -10.57 -18.81
C SER A 30 2.02 -10.68 -17.59
N LYS A 31 1.80 -11.67 -16.72
CA LYS A 31 2.68 -11.94 -15.56
C LYS A 31 4.05 -12.43 -16.01
N GLN A 32 4.09 -13.32 -16.98
CA GLN A 32 5.34 -13.84 -17.54
C GLN A 32 6.15 -12.72 -18.20
N SER A 33 5.51 -11.83 -18.94
CA SER A 33 6.16 -10.66 -19.54
C SER A 33 6.72 -9.71 -18.49
N LEU A 34 5.98 -9.44 -17.42
CA LEU A 34 6.44 -8.63 -16.28
C LEU A 34 7.66 -9.26 -15.62
N CYS A 35 7.63 -10.57 -15.37
CA CYS A 35 8.75 -11.29 -14.78
C CYS A 35 10.01 -11.24 -15.64
N LEU A 36 9.89 -11.44 -16.95
CA LEU A 36 11.04 -11.31 -17.85
C LEU A 36 11.68 -9.91 -17.79
N MET A 37 10.87 -8.86 -17.73
CA MET A 37 11.36 -7.48 -17.61
C MET A 37 12.03 -7.22 -16.27
N LEU A 38 11.44 -7.66 -15.16
CA LEU A 38 11.99 -7.50 -13.80
C LEU A 38 13.32 -8.25 -13.63
N GLU A 39 13.37 -9.53 -14.06
CA GLU A 39 14.57 -10.37 -13.98
C GLU A 39 15.69 -9.80 -14.83
N SER A 40 15.40 -9.40 -16.07
CA SER A 40 16.38 -8.77 -16.96
C SER A 40 16.93 -7.47 -16.39
N ALA A 41 16.05 -6.58 -15.88
CA ALA A 41 16.46 -5.31 -15.30
C ALA A 41 17.27 -5.50 -14.01
N ALA A 42 16.86 -6.42 -13.13
CA ALA A 42 17.57 -6.75 -11.89
C ALA A 42 18.97 -7.30 -12.19
N LYS A 43 19.06 -8.30 -13.09
CA LYS A 43 20.33 -8.93 -13.49
C LYS A 43 21.29 -7.94 -14.14
N ALA A 44 20.81 -7.10 -15.03
CA ALA A 44 21.63 -6.10 -15.72
C ALA A 44 22.21 -5.02 -14.79
N ASN A 45 21.62 -4.84 -13.61
CA ASN A 45 22.02 -3.83 -12.64
C ASN A 45 22.56 -4.42 -11.33
N ASP A 46 22.83 -5.71 -11.28
CA ASP A 46 23.33 -6.39 -10.07
C ASP A 46 22.47 -6.06 -8.84
N LEU A 47 21.15 -6.15 -8.99
CA LEU A 47 20.18 -5.98 -7.94
C LEU A 47 19.50 -7.31 -7.60
N PRO A 48 19.22 -7.60 -6.31
CA PRO A 48 18.37 -8.72 -5.98
C PRO A 48 16.97 -8.54 -6.58
N LEU A 49 16.49 -9.55 -7.33
CA LEU A 49 15.14 -9.52 -7.90
C LEU A 49 14.05 -9.20 -6.87
N PRO A 50 14.06 -9.79 -5.64
CA PRO A 50 13.07 -9.46 -4.63
C PRO A 50 13.10 -7.99 -4.18
N PHE A 51 14.27 -7.35 -4.22
CA PHE A 51 14.38 -5.92 -3.92
C PHE A 51 13.71 -5.08 -5.01
N LEU A 52 14.10 -5.26 -6.28
CA LEU A 52 13.51 -4.53 -7.39
C LEU A 52 12.00 -4.74 -7.47
N ALA A 53 11.53 -5.99 -7.41
CA ALA A 53 10.10 -6.30 -7.48
C ALA A 53 9.29 -5.61 -6.37
N ARG A 54 9.81 -5.59 -5.13
CA ARG A 54 9.14 -4.90 -4.01
C ARG A 54 9.15 -3.38 -4.17
N VAL A 55 10.21 -2.79 -4.71
CA VAL A 55 10.23 -1.35 -5.06
C VAL A 55 9.12 -1.06 -6.06
N ILE A 56 9.10 -1.74 -7.21
CA ILE A 56 8.10 -1.50 -8.26
C ILE A 56 6.67 -1.77 -7.75
N TRP A 57 6.49 -2.81 -6.93
CA TRP A 57 5.21 -3.07 -6.27
C TRP A 57 4.77 -1.92 -5.34
N ARG A 58 5.68 -1.35 -4.57
CA ARG A 58 5.38 -0.20 -3.70
C ARG A 58 5.05 1.07 -4.47
N GLU A 59 5.66 1.27 -5.64
CA GLU A 59 5.41 2.44 -6.47
C GLU A 59 4.01 2.40 -7.13
N SER A 60 3.68 1.31 -7.81
CA SER A 60 2.50 1.28 -8.69
C SER A 60 1.60 0.05 -8.57
N ARG A 61 1.94 -0.94 -7.76
CA ARG A 61 1.30 -2.27 -7.78
C ARG A 61 1.45 -2.98 -9.13
N PHE A 62 2.54 -2.70 -9.82
CA PHE A 62 2.80 -3.13 -11.19
C PHE A 62 1.84 -2.54 -12.23
N ASP A 63 1.15 -1.44 -11.93
CA ASP A 63 0.30 -0.74 -12.90
C ASP A 63 1.13 0.20 -13.78
N PRO A 64 1.26 -0.07 -15.10
CA PRO A 64 2.00 0.79 -15.99
C PRO A 64 1.34 2.16 -16.21
N ASN A 65 0.04 2.28 -15.94
CA ASN A 65 -0.72 3.52 -16.13
C ASN A 65 -0.88 4.32 -14.83
N ALA A 66 -0.22 3.91 -13.75
CA ALA A 66 -0.32 4.57 -12.47
C ALA A 66 0.11 6.04 -12.54
N VAL A 67 -0.68 6.91 -11.92
CA VAL A 67 -0.39 8.36 -11.82
C VAL A 67 -0.52 8.75 -10.35
N GLY A 68 0.60 9.17 -9.75
CA GLY A 68 0.66 9.56 -8.34
C GLY A 68 -0.15 10.83 -8.03
N PRO A 69 -0.23 11.22 -6.76
CA PRO A 69 -0.90 12.45 -6.33
C PRO A 69 -0.16 13.68 -6.86
N VAL A 70 -0.86 14.82 -6.95
CA VAL A 70 -0.26 16.10 -7.31
C VAL A 70 0.69 16.54 -6.19
N THR A 71 1.96 16.78 -6.52
CA THR A 71 2.96 17.32 -5.60
C THR A 71 2.83 18.83 -5.44
N ARG A 72 3.60 19.42 -4.52
CA ARG A 72 3.65 20.90 -4.35
C ARG A 72 4.10 21.64 -5.62
N SER A 73 4.90 21.02 -6.48
CA SER A 73 5.33 21.58 -7.76
C SER A 73 4.29 21.46 -8.87
N GLY A 74 3.13 20.84 -8.61
CA GLY A 74 2.11 20.54 -9.62
C GLY A 74 2.40 19.28 -10.43
N ALA A 75 3.60 18.69 -10.31
CA ALA A 75 3.97 17.46 -11.01
C ALA A 75 3.39 16.21 -10.34
N ARG A 76 3.29 15.12 -11.10
CA ARG A 76 2.82 13.81 -10.63
C ARG A 76 3.80 12.73 -11.05
N ALA A 77 4.02 11.76 -10.18
CA ALA A 77 4.75 10.54 -10.52
C ALA A 77 4.01 9.71 -11.57
N GLN A 78 4.72 9.02 -12.45
CA GLN A 78 4.17 8.40 -13.66
C GLN A 78 4.67 6.98 -13.87
N GLY A 79 3.75 6.12 -14.30
CA GLY A 79 4.01 4.78 -14.80
C GLY A 79 4.37 3.77 -13.71
N ILE A 80 4.81 2.60 -14.16
CA ILE A 80 5.06 1.42 -13.31
C ILE A 80 6.11 1.67 -12.21
N ALA A 81 7.08 2.56 -12.47
CA ALA A 81 8.17 2.90 -11.55
C ALA A 81 8.03 4.30 -10.91
N GLN A 82 6.89 4.97 -11.12
CA GLN A 82 6.54 6.27 -10.54
C GLN A 82 7.63 7.34 -10.69
N PHE A 83 8.18 7.46 -11.89
CA PHE A 83 9.13 8.53 -12.17
C PHE A 83 8.47 9.91 -12.12
N MET A 84 9.09 10.85 -11.41
CA MET A 84 8.77 12.25 -11.57
C MET A 84 9.18 12.75 -12.95
N PRO A 85 8.41 13.63 -13.63
CA PRO A 85 8.73 14.09 -14.98
C PRO A 85 10.15 14.65 -15.15
N TYR A 86 10.63 15.39 -14.16
CA TYR A 86 11.99 15.91 -14.15
C TYR A 86 13.03 14.78 -14.11
N THR A 87 12.85 13.82 -13.21
CA THR A 87 13.75 12.66 -13.07
C THR A 87 13.72 11.77 -14.30
N ALA A 88 12.57 11.59 -14.94
CA ALA A 88 12.45 10.88 -16.21
C ALA A 88 13.28 11.56 -17.31
N ALA A 89 13.14 12.88 -17.45
CA ALA A 89 13.88 13.67 -18.42
C ALA A 89 15.41 13.63 -18.20
N GLU A 90 15.87 13.81 -16.94
CA GLU A 90 17.29 13.71 -16.59
C GLU A 90 17.89 12.34 -16.95
N ARG A 91 17.08 11.28 -16.93
CA ARG A 91 17.49 9.91 -17.22
C ARG A 91 17.27 9.49 -18.67
N GLY A 92 16.78 10.38 -19.51
CA GLY A 92 16.47 10.07 -20.89
C GLY A 92 15.30 9.08 -21.04
N LEU A 93 14.45 8.95 -20.04
CA LEU A 93 13.23 8.13 -20.10
C LEU A 93 12.16 8.90 -20.86
N VAL A 94 11.92 8.47 -22.11
CA VAL A 94 11.00 9.16 -23.03
C VAL A 94 9.54 8.93 -22.64
N ASP A 95 9.20 7.69 -22.31
CA ASP A 95 7.85 7.32 -21.88
C ASP A 95 7.85 6.56 -20.55
N PRO A 96 7.51 7.22 -19.43
CA PRO A 96 7.40 6.59 -18.12
C PRO A 96 6.28 5.55 -18.01
N PHE A 97 5.30 5.57 -18.94
CA PHE A 97 4.19 4.62 -18.97
C PHE A 97 4.51 3.34 -19.74
N ASP A 98 5.64 3.30 -20.48
CA ASP A 98 6.14 2.09 -21.11
C ASP A 98 7.02 1.28 -20.14
N PRO A 99 6.56 0.11 -19.65
CA PRO A 99 7.34 -0.73 -18.74
C PRO A 99 8.68 -1.21 -19.32
N VAL A 100 8.75 -1.36 -20.65
CA VAL A 100 9.99 -1.80 -21.34
C VAL A 100 11.10 -0.78 -21.17
N GLN A 101 10.76 0.51 -21.11
CA GLN A 101 11.70 1.60 -20.87
C GLN A 101 11.86 1.89 -19.36
N ALA A 102 10.76 1.93 -18.62
CA ALA A 102 10.74 2.38 -17.23
C ALA A 102 11.44 1.42 -16.27
N LEU A 103 11.27 0.09 -16.42
CA LEU A 103 11.86 -0.89 -15.51
C LEU A 103 13.41 -0.95 -15.57
N PRO A 104 14.05 -0.99 -16.74
CA PRO A 104 15.50 -0.88 -16.81
C PRO A 104 16.05 0.44 -16.26
N GLN A 105 15.37 1.56 -16.50
CA GLN A 105 15.77 2.87 -15.96
C GLN A 105 15.63 2.93 -14.43
N ALA A 106 14.56 2.35 -13.87
CA ALA A 106 14.40 2.25 -12.42
C ALA A 106 15.51 1.41 -11.78
N ALA A 107 15.82 0.25 -12.37
CA ALA A 107 16.91 -0.59 -11.89
C ALA A 107 18.27 0.12 -11.97
N THR A 108 18.55 0.80 -13.09
CA THR A 108 19.78 1.59 -13.24
C THR A 108 19.87 2.70 -12.18
N PHE A 109 18.76 3.38 -11.90
CA PHE A 109 18.71 4.41 -10.88
C PHE A 109 18.94 3.83 -9.48
N LEU A 110 18.28 2.74 -9.14
CA LEU A 110 18.47 2.06 -7.86
C LEU A 110 19.93 1.56 -7.67
N ARG A 111 20.56 1.06 -8.72
CA ARG A 111 21.98 0.71 -8.68
C ARG A 111 22.85 1.93 -8.38
N GLN A 112 22.63 3.05 -9.08
CA GLN A 112 23.38 4.29 -8.83
C GLN A 112 23.19 4.77 -7.39
N LEU A 113 21.97 4.74 -6.86
CA LEU A 113 21.68 5.09 -5.49
C LEU A 113 22.33 4.13 -4.48
N ARG A 114 22.36 2.82 -4.79
CA ARG A 114 23.09 1.84 -3.95
C ARG A 114 24.58 2.16 -3.92
N ASP A 115 25.15 2.47 -5.08
CA ASP A 115 26.59 2.77 -5.20
C ASP A 115 26.94 4.10 -4.50
N GLU A 116 26.04 5.10 -4.54
CA GLU A 116 26.19 6.39 -3.84
C GLU A 116 26.07 6.25 -2.31
N PHE A 117 25.06 5.52 -1.82
CA PHE A 117 24.74 5.43 -0.39
C PHE A 117 25.28 4.16 0.29
N GLY A 118 25.89 3.24 -0.44
CA GLY A 118 26.60 2.09 0.07
C GLY A 118 25.72 0.86 0.37
N ASN A 119 24.37 0.96 0.32
CA ASN A 119 23.50 -0.18 0.55
C ASN A 119 22.09 -0.01 -0.04
N LEU A 120 21.35 -1.14 -0.14
CA LEU A 120 20.01 -1.18 -0.73
C LEU A 120 18.94 -0.45 0.08
N GLY A 121 19.08 -0.41 1.41
CA GLY A 121 18.10 0.29 2.25
C GLY A 121 18.14 1.80 2.07
N LEU A 122 19.34 2.37 2.01
CA LEU A 122 19.53 3.79 1.71
C LEU A 122 19.22 4.13 0.25
N ALA A 123 19.48 3.20 -0.68
CA ALA A 123 19.03 3.34 -2.07
C ALA A 123 17.50 3.44 -2.17
N ALA A 124 16.77 2.58 -1.48
CA ALA A 124 15.30 2.63 -1.42
C ALA A 124 14.82 3.96 -0.80
N ALA A 125 15.46 4.42 0.28
CA ALA A 125 15.16 5.71 0.89
C ALA A 125 15.36 6.87 -0.09
N ALA A 126 16.47 6.85 -0.85
CA ALA A 126 16.82 7.89 -1.81
C ALA A 126 15.93 7.86 -3.06
N TYR A 127 15.48 6.69 -3.49
CA TYR A 127 14.50 6.55 -4.55
C TYR A 127 13.16 7.22 -4.19
N ASN A 128 12.67 6.97 -2.98
CA ASN A 128 11.38 7.51 -2.51
C ASN A 128 11.46 8.99 -2.08
N ALA A 129 12.46 9.38 -1.29
CA ALA A 129 12.55 10.73 -0.71
C ALA A 129 13.45 11.70 -1.48
N GLY A 130 14.21 11.21 -2.44
CA GLY A 130 15.26 11.92 -3.18
C GLY A 130 16.63 11.86 -2.50
N PRO A 131 17.74 11.80 -3.29
CA PRO A 131 19.11 11.68 -2.78
C PRO A 131 19.49 12.80 -1.80
N ALA A 132 19.18 14.05 -2.14
CA ALA A 132 19.48 15.21 -1.29
C ALA A 132 18.79 15.15 0.09
N ARG A 133 17.65 14.45 0.20
CA ARG A 133 16.97 14.23 1.50
C ARG A 133 17.78 13.27 2.35
N VAL A 134 18.21 12.16 1.75
CA VAL A 134 18.99 11.12 2.44
C VAL A 134 20.35 11.66 2.88
N GLN A 135 21.05 12.38 2.01
CA GLN A 135 22.32 13.05 2.34
C GLN A 135 22.15 14.01 3.54
N GLY A 136 21.13 14.89 3.49
CA GLY A 136 20.84 15.82 4.59
C GLY A 136 20.45 15.12 5.88
N TRP A 137 19.75 13.98 5.82
CA TRP A 137 19.42 13.20 7.01
C TRP A 137 20.65 12.51 7.61
N LEU A 138 21.50 11.89 6.80
CA LEU A 138 22.76 11.29 7.25
C LEU A 138 23.70 12.33 7.85
N GLY A 139 23.70 13.55 7.32
CA GLY A 139 24.46 14.68 7.83
C GLY A 139 23.78 15.44 9.01
N GLY A 140 22.63 14.95 9.51
CA GLY A 140 21.95 15.54 10.67
C GLY A 140 21.23 16.87 10.39
N THR A 141 21.18 17.35 9.12
CA THR A 141 20.55 18.62 8.74
C THR A 141 19.09 18.52 8.34
N ARG A 142 18.58 17.31 8.13
CA ARG A 142 17.18 17.02 7.74
C ARG A 142 16.63 15.81 8.48
N THR A 143 15.30 15.72 8.54
CA THR A 143 14.59 14.54 9.07
C THR A 143 14.20 13.60 7.95
N MET A 144 14.20 12.28 8.25
CA MET A 144 13.67 11.26 7.35
C MET A 144 12.14 11.19 7.50
N PRO A 145 11.35 11.34 6.40
CA PRO A 145 9.90 11.27 6.45
C PRO A 145 9.42 9.89 6.96
N THR A 146 8.31 9.89 7.71
CA THR A 146 7.70 8.65 8.22
C THR A 146 7.27 7.72 7.07
N GLU A 147 6.78 8.29 5.96
CA GLU A 147 6.44 7.55 4.77
C GLU A 147 7.65 6.80 4.20
N THR A 148 8.80 7.48 4.09
CA THR A 148 10.04 6.87 3.60
C THR A 148 10.56 5.79 4.55
N ARG A 149 10.42 5.97 5.86
CA ARG A 149 10.75 4.96 6.87
C ARG A 149 9.91 3.69 6.68
N ALA A 150 8.60 3.85 6.51
CA ALA A 150 7.68 2.74 6.25
C ALA A 150 7.96 2.08 4.88
N TYR A 151 8.33 2.86 3.87
CA TYR A 151 8.70 2.38 2.55
C TYR A 151 9.93 1.45 2.62
N VAL A 152 11.01 1.89 3.25
CA VAL A 152 12.25 1.09 3.41
C VAL A 152 11.97 -0.19 4.20
N GLN A 153 11.23 -0.10 5.30
CA GLN A 153 10.86 -1.26 6.12
C GLN A 153 10.08 -2.30 5.31
N ALA A 154 9.11 -1.86 4.51
CA ALA A 154 8.27 -2.75 3.71
C ALA A 154 9.05 -3.46 2.58
N ILE A 155 10.06 -2.82 2.01
CA ILE A 155 10.87 -3.39 0.93
C ILE A 155 11.94 -4.32 1.48
N THR A 156 12.62 -3.92 2.55
CA THR A 156 13.85 -4.57 3.02
C THR A 156 13.66 -5.41 4.28
N GLY A 157 12.53 -5.26 4.98
CA GLY A 157 12.29 -5.88 6.29
C GLY A 157 13.07 -5.24 7.44
N ARG A 158 13.85 -4.15 7.19
CA ARG A 158 14.69 -3.46 8.19
C ARG A 158 14.43 -1.96 8.16
N SER A 159 14.58 -1.29 9.30
CA SER A 159 14.43 0.15 9.39
C SER A 159 15.55 0.90 8.65
N VAL A 160 15.26 2.12 8.20
CA VAL A 160 16.26 2.97 7.55
C VAL A 160 17.40 3.36 8.50
N ASP A 161 17.13 3.42 9.81
CA ASP A 161 18.16 3.70 10.82
C ASP A 161 19.14 2.53 11.01
N GLU A 162 18.66 1.28 10.89
CA GLU A 162 19.52 0.09 10.87
C GLU A 162 20.39 0.07 9.61
N TRP A 163 19.83 0.44 8.44
CA TRP A 163 20.59 0.54 7.20
C TRP A 163 21.65 1.64 7.25
N ALA A 164 21.38 2.76 7.91
CA ALA A 164 22.36 3.84 8.10
C ALA A 164 23.56 3.42 8.94
N LYS A 165 23.37 2.45 9.87
CA LYS A 165 24.44 1.94 10.76
C LYS A 165 25.17 0.73 10.17
N ALA A 166 24.53 -0.01 9.26
CA ALA A 166 24.98 -1.35 8.88
C ALA A 166 26.10 -1.38 7.83
N GLY A 167 26.46 -0.26 7.20
CA GLY A 167 27.41 -0.26 6.08
C GLY A 167 26.89 -1.07 4.87
N ALA A 168 27.80 -1.70 4.13
CA ALA A 168 27.48 -2.56 3.00
C ALA A 168 26.98 -3.94 3.50
N VAL A 169 25.68 -4.07 3.71
CA VAL A 169 25.03 -5.35 4.06
C VAL A 169 24.23 -5.84 2.88
N GLU A 170 24.44 -7.07 2.46
CA GLU A 170 23.58 -7.71 1.47
C GLU A 170 22.18 -7.98 2.04
N MET A 171 21.18 -7.76 1.22
CA MET A 171 19.82 -8.17 1.53
C MET A 171 19.70 -9.68 1.31
N VAL A 172 19.68 -10.44 2.40
CA VAL A 172 19.40 -11.88 2.33
C VAL A 172 17.91 -12.06 2.05
N ALA A 173 17.57 -12.26 0.79
CA ALA A 173 16.23 -12.65 0.40
C ALA A 173 16.21 -14.15 0.05
N PRO A 174 15.16 -14.89 0.43
CA PRO A 174 15.01 -16.27 -0.02
C PRO A 174 14.98 -16.30 -1.55
N LYS A 175 15.65 -17.31 -2.15
CA LYS A 175 15.55 -17.56 -3.58
C LYS A 175 14.11 -17.94 -3.89
N GLN A 176 13.42 -17.08 -4.61
CA GLN A 176 12.03 -17.26 -5.03
C GLN A 176 11.96 -16.94 -6.52
N GLU A 177 11.29 -17.80 -7.28
CA GLU A 177 11.03 -17.57 -8.70
C GLU A 177 10.14 -16.34 -8.89
N CYS A 178 10.33 -15.60 -9.97
CA CYS A 178 9.60 -14.35 -10.17
C CYS A 178 8.07 -14.52 -10.18
N PRO A 179 7.48 -15.51 -10.84
CA PRO A 179 6.02 -15.68 -10.81
C PRO A 179 5.46 -15.86 -9.40
N GLU A 180 6.16 -16.62 -8.56
CA GLU A 180 5.80 -16.84 -7.15
C GLU A 180 5.95 -15.57 -6.32
N LEU A 181 7.05 -14.83 -6.54
CA LEU A 181 7.29 -13.55 -5.89
C LEU A 181 6.19 -12.53 -6.24
N VAL A 182 5.87 -12.37 -7.53
CA VAL A 182 4.80 -11.48 -7.99
C VAL A 182 3.45 -11.91 -7.41
N ALA A 183 3.15 -13.21 -7.43
CA ALA A 183 1.92 -13.74 -6.83
C ALA A 183 1.86 -13.49 -5.32
N SER A 184 2.97 -13.66 -4.59
CA SER A 184 3.02 -13.38 -3.15
C SER A 184 2.81 -11.90 -2.83
N LEU A 185 3.38 -11.01 -3.62
CA LEU A 185 3.17 -9.57 -3.49
C LEU A 185 1.71 -9.19 -3.77
N GLN A 186 1.12 -9.71 -4.84
CA GLN A 186 -0.27 -9.49 -5.20
C GLN A 186 -1.25 -10.16 -4.23
N GLY A 187 -0.98 -11.40 -3.81
CA GLY A 187 -1.81 -12.17 -2.90
C GLY A 187 -1.76 -11.69 -1.47
N GLY A 188 -0.57 -11.29 -0.98
CA GLY A 188 -0.38 -10.79 0.38
C GLY A 188 -1.13 -9.47 0.64
N GLU A 189 -1.22 -8.60 -0.35
CA GLU A 189 -1.95 -7.34 -0.20
C GLU A 189 -3.44 -7.48 -0.57
N HIS A 190 -3.82 -8.28 -1.56
CA HIS A 190 -5.24 -8.57 -1.83
C HIS A 190 -5.88 -9.37 -0.71
N GLY A 191 -5.18 -10.33 -0.12
CA GLY A 191 -5.65 -11.04 1.07
C GLY A 191 -5.82 -10.09 2.25
N PHE A 192 -4.82 -9.26 2.54
CA PHE A 192 -4.86 -8.29 3.63
C PHE A 192 -5.88 -7.17 3.37
N PHE A 193 -5.93 -6.58 2.16
CA PHE A 193 -6.93 -5.55 1.83
C PHE A 193 -8.34 -6.12 1.73
N TYR A 194 -8.52 -7.31 1.19
CA TYR A 194 -9.82 -7.97 1.16
C TYR A 194 -10.31 -8.30 2.58
N GLU A 195 -9.44 -8.87 3.42
CA GLU A 195 -9.76 -9.09 4.83
C GLU A 195 -9.97 -7.78 5.59
N LEU A 196 -9.14 -6.76 5.35
CA LEU A 196 -9.31 -5.45 5.96
C LEU A 196 -10.60 -4.77 5.47
N GLN A 197 -10.91 -4.84 4.18
CA GLN A 197 -12.16 -4.32 3.61
C GLN A 197 -13.36 -5.07 4.17
N LYS A 198 -13.32 -6.40 4.23
CA LYS A 198 -14.35 -7.23 4.84
C LYS A 198 -14.53 -6.91 6.33
N ARG A 199 -13.44 -6.74 7.07
CA ARG A 199 -13.47 -6.33 8.49
C ARG A 199 -14.04 -4.92 8.66
N VAL A 200 -13.64 -3.97 7.82
CA VAL A 200 -14.20 -2.60 7.79
C VAL A 200 -15.68 -2.62 7.45
N GLU A 201 -16.11 -3.37 6.44
CA GLU A 201 -17.51 -3.53 6.07
C GLU A 201 -18.30 -4.20 7.20
N THR A 202 -17.76 -5.25 7.84
CA THR A 202 -18.36 -5.92 8.99
C THR A 202 -18.45 -4.97 10.20
N ALA A 203 -17.41 -4.18 10.46
CA ALA A 203 -17.41 -3.21 11.56
C ALA A 203 -18.34 -2.01 11.30
N LEU A 204 -18.48 -1.60 10.01
CA LEU A 204 -19.46 -0.58 9.59
C LEU A 204 -20.90 -1.11 9.66
N ALA A 205 -21.12 -2.42 9.47
CA ALA A 205 -22.43 -3.05 9.54
C ALA A 205 -22.96 -3.18 10.98
N LYS A 206 -22.07 -3.04 11.99
CA LYS A 206 -22.48 -3.13 13.40
C LYS A 206 -23.34 -1.93 13.83
N PRO A 207 -24.47 -2.15 14.52
CA PRO A 207 -25.41 -1.09 14.83
C PRO A 207 -24.90 -0.11 15.91
N TRP A 208 -23.87 -0.47 16.66
CA TRP A 208 -23.27 0.34 17.71
C TRP A 208 -21.76 0.49 17.50
N GLY A 209 -21.18 1.52 18.08
CA GLY A 209 -19.74 1.72 18.05
C GLY A 209 -19.24 2.53 19.24
N VAL A 210 -17.95 2.33 19.54
CA VAL A 210 -17.22 3.10 20.53
C VAL A 210 -16.29 4.05 19.79
N ALA A 211 -16.61 5.34 19.79
CA ALA A 211 -15.76 6.38 19.20
C ALA A 211 -14.62 6.72 20.17
N LEU A 212 -13.39 6.62 19.68
CA LEU A 212 -12.16 6.81 20.46
C LEU A 212 -11.43 8.12 20.11
N ALA A 213 -11.53 8.54 18.87
CA ALA A 213 -10.98 9.80 18.39
C ALA A 213 -11.94 10.44 17.38
N ALA A 214 -12.05 11.76 17.40
CA ALA A 214 -12.93 12.48 16.48
C ALA A 214 -12.38 13.87 16.16
N GLY A 215 -12.69 14.38 14.95
CA GLY A 215 -12.26 15.71 14.52
C GLY A 215 -12.54 15.99 13.04
N PHE A 216 -12.25 17.20 12.60
CA PHE A 216 -12.43 17.64 11.21
C PHE A 216 -11.22 17.32 10.31
N SER A 217 -10.11 16.84 10.86
CA SER A 217 -8.94 16.37 10.11
C SER A 217 -8.79 14.86 10.27
N ARG A 218 -8.85 14.14 9.15
CA ARG A 218 -8.64 12.68 9.13
C ARG A 218 -7.27 12.29 9.69
N ALA A 219 -6.22 13.04 9.31
CA ALA A 219 -4.86 12.78 9.77
C ALA A 219 -4.74 12.94 11.29
N HIS A 220 -5.36 13.99 11.86
CA HIS A 220 -5.38 14.22 13.31
C HIS A 220 -6.12 13.11 14.06
N VAL A 221 -7.26 12.62 13.54
CA VAL A 221 -8.01 11.53 14.14
C VAL A 221 -7.22 10.22 14.14
N LEU A 222 -6.48 9.94 13.06
CA LEU A 222 -5.60 8.77 12.97
C LEU A 222 -4.42 8.86 13.96
N ASP A 223 -3.82 10.04 14.12
CA ASP A 223 -2.73 10.28 15.08
C ASP A 223 -3.21 10.08 16.53
N LEU A 224 -4.37 10.64 16.88
CA LEU A 224 -4.98 10.43 18.19
C LEU A 224 -5.27 8.94 18.45
N TYR A 225 -5.83 8.25 17.46
CA TYR A 225 -6.10 6.82 17.56
C TYR A 225 -4.81 6.00 17.74
N ALA A 226 -3.75 6.30 16.97
CA ALA A 226 -2.46 5.61 17.09
C ALA A 226 -1.85 5.77 18.50
N ARG A 227 -1.97 6.95 19.12
CA ARG A 227 -1.53 7.15 20.52
C ARG A 227 -2.34 6.32 21.51
N LEU A 228 -3.66 6.18 21.28
CA LEU A 228 -4.51 5.34 22.10
C LEU A 228 -4.17 3.87 21.93
N MET A 229 -3.87 3.40 20.72
CA MET A 229 -3.42 2.04 20.46
C MET A 229 -2.16 1.68 21.25
N ASN A 230 -1.18 2.59 21.27
CA ASN A 230 0.04 2.37 22.06
C ASN A 230 -0.23 2.25 23.58
N LYS A 231 -1.25 2.96 24.07
CA LYS A 231 -1.62 2.95 25.51
C LYS A 231 -2.54 1.79 25.90
N LEU A 232 -3.41 1.36 24.97
CA LEU A 232 -4.53 0.46 25.25
C LEU A 232 -4.49 -0.79 24.35
N SER A 233 -3.29 -1.22 23.92
CA SER A 233 -3.09 -2.34 22.96
C SER A 233 -3.87 -3.60 23.36
N ASP A 234 -3.89 -3.93 24.65
CA ASP A 234 -4.51 -5.14 25.18
C ASP A 234 -6.05 -5.09 25.14
N LEU A 235 -6.61 -3.87 25.24
CA LEU A 235 -8.06 -3.66 25.22
C LEU A 235 -8.62 -3.46 23.81
N ILE A 236 -7.92 -2.72 22.97
CA ILE A 236 -8.43 -2.30 21.66
C ILE A 236 -7.70 -2.95 20.50
N GLY A 237 -6.50 -3.54 20.73
CA GLY A 237 -5.70 -4.22 19.71
C GLY A 237 -6.41 -5.38 18.99
N PRO A 238 -7.25 -6.19 19.66
CA PRO A 238 -8.05 -7.23 19.01
C PRO A 238 -9.17 -6.70 18.11
N HIS A 239 -9.49 -5.41 18.19
CA HIS A 239 -10.61 -4.79 17.49
C HIS A 239 -10.11 -3.90 16.34
N ASP A 240 -10.63 -4.14 15.13
CA ASP A 240 -10.33 -3.31 13.98
C ASP A 240 -11.09 -1.97 14.06
N PRO A 241 -10.39 -0.83 14.00
CA PRO A 241 -11.03 0.45 13.97
C PRO A 241 -11.57 0.79 12.59
N VAL A 242 -12.69 1.48 12.57
CA VAL A 242 -13.24 2.09 11.37
C VAL A 242 -13.11 3.60 11.47
N VAL A 243 -12.52 4.24 10.46
CA VAL A 243 -12.56 5.69 10.33
C VAL A 243 -13.78 6.08 9.50
N ALA A 244 -14.86 6.43 10.18
CA ALA A 244 -16.09 6.88 9.54
C ALA A 244 -16.07 8.39 9.34
N SER A 245 -16.60 8.86 8.22
CA SER A 245 -16.85 10.28 7.96
C SER A 245 -18.35 10.59 7.96
N SER A 246 -18.71 11.75 8.48
CA SER A 246 -20.08 12.26 8.48
C SER A 246 -20.06 13.78 8.32
N VAL A 247 -21.14 14.37 7.84
CA VAL A 247 -21.31 15.83 7.80
C VAL A 247 -22.20 16.25 8.97
N LEU A 248 -21.63 17.03 9.87
CA LEU A 248 -22.39 17.63 10.97
C LEU A 248 -23.11 18.89 10.46
N ARG A 249 -24.36 18.77 10.02
CA ARG A 249 -25.14 19.88 9.43
C ARG A 249 -25.19 21.14 10.30
N SER A 250 -25.07 21.01 11.61
CA SER A 250 -24.99 22.13 12.57
C SER A 250 -23.64 22.86 12.57
N ARG A 251 -22.61 22.31 11.91
CA ARG A 251 -21.24 22.85 11.85
C ARG A 251 -20.72 23.06 10.42
N GLY A 252 -21.61 23.12 9.43
CA GLY A 252 -21.29 23.37 8.03
C GLY A 252 -21.14 22.11 7.19
N THR A 253 -20.38 22.19 6.09
CA THR A 253 -20.23 21.12 5.09
C THR A 253 -18.93 20.32 5.25
N GLN A 254 -18.09 20.69 6.20
CA GLN A 254 -16.80 19.99 6.39
C GLN A 254 -17.02 18.57 6.91
N PRO A 255 -16.29 17.57 6.37
CA PRO A 255 -16.32 16.20 6.87
C PRO A 255 -15.86 16.13 8.32
N PHE A 256 -16.61 15.43 9.15
CA PHE A 256 -16.25 15.10 10.53
C PHE A 256 -15.88 13.62 10.59
N TYR A 257 -14.68 13.32 11.00
CA TYR A 257 -14.08 11.99 11.05
C TYR A 257 -14.15 11.43 12.48
N GLN A 258 -14.39 10.13 12.60
CA GLN A 258 -14.38 9.42 13.87
C GLN A 258 -13.68 8.07 13.69
N ALA A 259 -12.68 7.77 14.53
CA ALA A 259 -12.14 6.43 14.67
C ALA A 259 -13.01 5.68 15.69
N ARG A 260 -13.64 4.58 15.29
CA ARG A 260 -14.63 3.81 16.05
C ARG A 260 -14.31 2.33 16.06
N ILE A 261 -14.61 1.65 17.13
CA ILE A 261 -14.69 0.19 17.22
C ILE A 261 -16.17 -0.21 17.14
N GLY A 262 -16.52 -1.12 16.24
CA GLY A 262 -17.90 -1.60 16.09
C GLY A 262 -18.30 -2.57 17.19
N ALA A 263 -19.58 -2.51 17.64
CA ALA A 263 -20.17 -3.42 18.61
C ALA A 263 -21.56 -3.91 18.16
N GLU A 264 -21.88 -5.17 18.45
CA GLU A 264 -23.17 -5.78 18.06
C GLU A 264 -24.33 -5.21 18.87
N THR A 265 -24.10 -4.97 20.16
CA THR A 265 -25.11 -4.44 21.06
C THR A 265 -24.66 -3.16 21.74
N LYS A 266 -25.63 -2.38 22.25
CA LYS A 266 -25.33 -1.23 23.09
C LYS A 266 -24.57 -1.63 24.36
N GLN A 267 -24.92 -2.78 24.92
CA GLN A 267 -24.30 -3.29 26.13
C GLN A 267 -22.80 -3.60 25.90
N ASP A 268 -22.45 -4.22 24.79
CA ASP A 268 -21.03 -4.49 24.43
C ASP A 268 -20.26 -3.17 24.25
N ALA A 269 -20.86 -2.20 23.59
CA ALA A 269 -20.26 -0.88 23.41
C ALA A 269 -20.06 -0.15 24.75
N ASP A 270 -21.06 -0.18 25.64
CA ASP A 270 -20.98 0.43 26.98
C ASP A 270 -19.91 -0.27 27.82
N HIS A 271 -19.85 -1.60 27.79
CA HIS A 271 -18.84 -2.40 28.48
C HIS A 271 -17.42 -2.05 28.04
N LEU A 272 -17.16 -2.08 26.73
CA LEU A 272 -15.84 -1.74 26.16
C LEU A 272 -15.47 -0.28 26.50
N CYS A 273 -16.39 0.66 26.37
CA CYS A 273 -16.14 2.06 26.73
C CYS A 273 -15.90 2.23 28.23
N GLY A 274 -16.54 1.43 29.08
CA GLY A 274 -16.26 1.37 30.51
C GLY A 274 -14.84 0.93 30.84
N GLN A 275 -14.35 -0.14 30.18
CA GLN A 275 -12.99 -0.63 30.34
C GLN A 275 -11.97 0.42 29.87
N ILE A 276 -12.22 1.08 28.73
CA ILE A 276 -11.36 2.14 28.17
C ILE A 276 -11.27 3.33 29.13
N ARG A 277 -12.38 3.73 29.75
CA ARG A 277 -12.40 4.81 30.77
C ARG A 277 -11.62 4.44 32.02
N THR A 278 -11.77 3.20 32.49
CA THR A 278 -10.99 2.68 33.62
C THR A 278 -9.49 2.70 33.33
N ALA A 279 -9.09 2.44 32.09
CA ALA A 279 -7.72 2.57 31.64
C ALA A 279 -7.24 4.02 31.36
N GLY A 280 -8.07 5.01 31.72
CA GLY A 280 -7.74 6.44 31.67
C GLY A 280 -7.79 7.06 30.27
N ALA A 281 -8.68 6.56 29.39
CA ALA A 281 -8.92 7.15 28.07
C ALA A 281 -10.39 7.54 27.89
N ALA A 282 -10.65 8.53 27.04
CA ALA A 282 -11.99 8.98 26.71
C ALA A 282 -12.62 8.12 25.60
N CYS A 283 -13.90 7.83 25.71
CA CYS A 283 -14.70 7.19 24.66
C CYS A 283 -16.15 7.66 24.69
N ILE A 284 -16.82 7.53 23.56
CA ILE A 284 -18.24 7.82 23.38
C ILE A 284 -18.90 6.64 22.68
N VAL A 285 -19.98 6.10 23.27
CA VAL A 285 -20.83 5.11 22.63
C VAL A 285 -21.76 5.81 21.63
N VAL A 286 -21.76 5.35 20.39
CA VAL A 286 -22.54 5.93 19.30
C VAL A 286 -23.41 4.87 18.63
N ARG A 287 -24.62 5.24 18.24
CA ARG A 287 -25.46 4.41 17.38
C ARG A 287 -25.08 4.69 15.93
N ILE A 288 -24.83 3.65 15.16
CA ILE A 288 -24.51 3.74 13.74
C ILE A 288 -25.83 3.65 12.97
N ALA A 289 -26.27 4.78 12.40
CA ALA A 289 -27.45 4.77 11.54
C ALA A 289 -27.03 4.22 10.18
N HIS A 290 -27.58 3.08 9.78
CA HIS A 290 -27.50 2.62 8.40
C HIS A 290 -28.40 3.53 7.54
N ARG A 291 -27.84 4.16 6.52
CA ARG A 291 -28.58 4.84 5.46
C ARG A 291 -28.60 3.98 4.22
#